data_b45dcbb4c8ae0b17d139174b894907d1
#
_entry.id   b45dcbb4c8ae0b17d139174b894907d1
#
_cell.length_a   1.000
_cell.length_b   1.000
_cell.length_c   1.000
_cell.angle_alpha   90.00
_cell.angle_beta   90.00
_cell.angle_gamma   90.00
#
_symmetry.space_group_name_H-M   'P 1'
#
loop_
_entity.id
_entity.type
_entity.pdbx_description
1 polymer ?
#
loop_
_entity_poly.entity_id
_entity_poly.type
_entity_poly.pdbx_seq_one_letter_code
_entity_poly.pdbx_strand_id
1 'polypeptide(L)'
;YVRRINVSGNAQTRDEVVRREMRQLEAGWYDQSKIQRSKVRLDRLGFFSEVTIDNQPVAGASDQVDIDVVVTEKNTGSLNAGAGYSSAEKLVLTASIAQNNVLGTGNSLALQVNTSITSKTAVVQYTNPYWTPDGVSRGIDVYRRTYDPTSTGVGSYKLSTYGAGMRFGIPISETDSISLGMTGENQNLTLYPGISPQRFYDYTNEFGYNTNTFKLASGWARDTRDSLIYPTRGWLQ
;
A
#
# COMPACT_ATOMS: atom_id res chain seq x y z
N TYR A 1 -14.02 -22.13 -26.30
CA TYR A 1 -14.51 -22.34 -24.92
C TYR A 1 -13.34 -22.70 -24.00
N VAL A 2 -13.21 -22.04 -22.87
CA VAL A 2 -12.14 -22.31 -21.89
C VAL A 2 -12.58 -23.46 -20.99
N ARG A 3 -11.89 -24.57 -21.03
CA ARG A 3 -12.18 -25.73 -20.20
C ARG A 3 -11.58 -25.55 -18.80
N ARG A 4 -10.29 -25.23 -18.73
CA ARG A 4 -9.56 -25.16 -17.48
C ARG A 4 -8.44 -24.09 -17.54
N ILE A 5 -8.13 -23.51 -16.40
CA ILE A 5 -6.99 -22.62 -16.20
C ILE A 5 -6.02 -23.31 -15.23
N ASN A 6 -4.85 -23.68 -15.73
CA ASN A 6 -3.77 -24.28 -14.95
C ASN A 6 -2.80 -23.17 -14.55
N VAL A 7 -2.36 -23.18 -13.30
CA VAL A 7 -1.35 -22.26 -12.79
C VAL A 7 -0.13 -23.06 -12.36
N SER A 8 1.05 -22.61 -12.75
CA SER A 8 2.32 -23.26 -12.42
C SER A 8 3.45 -22.25 -12.22
N GLY A 9 4.51 -22.67 -11.51
CA GLY A 9 5.65 -21.80 -11.19
C GLY A 9 5.48 -20.97 -9.92
N ASN A 10 4.31 -21.01 -9.28
CA ASN A 10 3.99 -20.30 -8.06
C ASN A 10 4.33 -21.14 -6.81
N ALA A 11 5.63 -21.33 -6.54
CA ALA A 11 6.09 -22.16 -5.43
C ALA A 11 5.77 -21.55 -4.05
N GLN A 12 5.82 -20.24 -3.91
CA GLN A 12 5.53 -19.51 -2.67
C GLN A 12 4.16 -18.83 -2.71
N THR A 13 3.79 -18.25 -3.87
CA THR A 13 2.53 -17.53 -4.06
C THR A 13 1.37 -18.52 -4.13
N ARG A 14 0.34 -18.29 -3.34
CA ARG A 14 -0.86 -19.12 -3.36
C ARG A 14 -1.58 -19.01 -4.70
N ASP A 15 -2.14 -20.11 -5.17
CA ASP A 15 -2.87 -20.21 -6.42
C ASP A 15 -4.01 -19.17 -6.52
N GLU A 16 -4.71 -18.93 -5.42
CA GLU A 16 -5.77 -17.92 -5.32
C GLU A 16 -5.31 -16.51 -5.68
N VAL A 17 -4.03 -16.16 -5.43
CA VAL A 17 -3.47 -14.83 -5.74
C VAL A 17 -3.35 -14.65 -7.25
N VAL A 18 -3.00 -15.70 -7.98
CA VAL A 18 -2.96 -15.68 -9.45
C VAL A 18 -4.37 -15.69 -10.02
N ARG A 19 -5.23 -16.58 -9.55
CA ARG A 19 -6.60 -16.77 -10.08
C ARG A 19 -7.46 -15.53 -9.94
N ARG A 20 -7.38 -14.79 -8.84
CA ARG A 20 -8.17 -13.55 -8.64
C ARG A 20 -7.81 -12.42 -9.62
N GLU A 21 -6.62 -12.46 -10.21
CA GLU A 21 -6.22 -11.49 -11.23
C GLU A 21 -6.66 -11.89 -12.63
N MET A 22 -7.13 -13.13 -12.83
CA MET A 22 -7.63 -13.59 -14.12
C MET A 22 -8.97 -12.94 -14.45
N ARG A 23 -9.09 -12.42 -15.66
CA ARG A 23 -10.33 -11.86 -16.23
C ARG A 23 -11.03 -12.86 -17.14
N GLN A 24 -10.29 -13.84 -17.67
CA GLN A 24 -10.83 -15.00 -18.33
C GLN A 24 -11.24 -16.01 -17.27
N LEU A 25 -12.46 -16.50 -17.33
CA LEU A 25 -13.00 -17.52 -16.43
C LEU A 25 -13.05 -18.88 -17.12
N GLU A 26 -12.91 -19.93 -16.32
CA GLU A 26 -13.26 -21.29 -16.74
C GLU A 26 -14.73 -21.37 -17.12
N ALA A 27 -15.11 -22.28 -17.96
CA ALA A 27 -16.44 -22.44 -18.51
C ALA A 27 -17.00 -21.21 -19.27
N GLY A 28 -16.13 -20.28 -19.67
CA GLY A 28 -16.48 -19.11 -20.45
C GLY A 28 -15.98 -19.16 -21.90
N TRP A 29 -16.53 -18.29 -22.73
CA TRP A 29 -16.01 -18.08 -24.07
C TRP A 29 -14.60 -17.52 -24.01
N TYR A 30 -13.70 -18.08 -24.82
CA TYR A 30 -12.34 -17.59 -24.96
C TYR A 30 -12.34 -16.17 -25.52
N ASP A 31 -11.62 -15.27 -24.84
CA ASP A 31 -11.48 -13.88 -25.23
C ASP A 31 -10.03 -13.43 -25.05
N GLN A 32 -9.34 -13.18 -26.15
CA GLN A 32 -7.96 -12.75 -26.16
C GLN A 32 -7.75 -11.44 -25.39
N SER A 33 -8.73 -10.54 -25.38
CA SER A 33 -8.63 -9.28 -24.65
C SER A 33 -8.64 -9.50 -23.13
N LYS A 34 -9.39 -10.48 -22.65
CA LYS A 34 -9.41 -10.87 -21.24
C LYS A 34 -8.10 -11.52 -20.81
N ILE A 35 -7.51 -12.36 -21.68
CA ILE A 35 -6.18 -12.95 -21.47
C ILE A 35 -5.13 -11.85 -21.32
N GLN A 36 -5.10 -10.90 -22.26
CA GLN A 36 -4.15 -9.79 -22.21
C GLN A 36 -4.33 -8.92 -20.95
N ARG A 37 -5.56 -8.65 -20.55
CA ARG A 37 -5.84 -7.93 -19.30
C ARG A 37 -5.37 -8.71 -18.08
N SER A 38 -5.57 -10.02 -18.05
CA SER A 38 -5.09 -10.90 -16.97
C SER A 38 -3.58 -10.83 -16.85
N LYS A 39 -2.86 -10.91 -17.98
CA LYS A 39 -1.40 -10.77 -18.00
C LYS A 39 -0.94 -9.43 -17.43
N VAL A 40 -1.51 -8.33 -17.90
CA VAL A 40 -1.18 -6.98 -17.37
C VAL A 40 -1.44 -6.87 -15.88
N ARG A 41 -2.50 -7.48 -15.36
CA ARG A 41 -2.81 -7.48 -13.94
C ARG A 41 -1.79 -8.27 -13.13
N LEU A 42 -1.43 -9.46 -13.59
CA LEU A 42 -0.39 -10.30 -12.96
C LEU A 42 0.97 -9.60 -12.95
N ASP A 43 1.36 -8.97 -14.07
CA ASP A 43 2.60 -8.19 -14.17
C ASP A 43 2.60 -7.01 -13.16
N ARG A 44 1.46 -6.35 -12.97
CA ARG A 44 1.31 -5.22 -12.02
C ARG A 44 1.44 -5.61 -10.56
N LEU A 45 1.20 -6.87 -10.19
CA LEU A 45 1.44 -7.34 -8.81
C LEU A 45 2.89 -7.16 -8.39
N GLY A 46 3.83 -7.25 -9.35
CA GLY A 46 5.25 -7.14 -9.08
C GLY A 46 5.84 -8.33 -8.32
N PHE A 47 5.11 -9.46 -8.23
CA PHE A 47 5.57 -10.69 -7.57
C PHE A 47 6.34 -11.61 -8.50
N PHE A 48 6.17 -11.41 -9.80
CA PHE A 48 6.73 -12.25 -10.85
C PHE A 48 7.72 -11.46 -11.70
N SER A 49 8.79 -12.11 -12.10
CA SER A 49 9.74 -11.59 -13.10
C SER A 49 9.24 -11.82 -14.53
N GLU A 50 8.47 -12.89 -14.72
CA GLU A 50 7.90 -13.26 -15.99
C GLU A 50 6.52 -13.89 -15.79
N VAL A 51 5.57 -13.56 -16.67
CA VAL A 51 4.25 -14.15 -16.75
C VAL A 51 3.96 -14.52 -18.18
N THR A 52 3.76 -15.82 -18.42
CA THR A 52 3.38 -16.36 -19.72
C THR A 52 1.99 -16.97 -19.61
N ILE A 53 1.13 -16.69 -20.58
CA ILE A 53 -0.21 -17.27 -20.67
C ILE A 53 -0.37 -17.89 -22.04
N ASP A 54 -0.43 -19.20 -22.09
CA ASP A 54 -0.51 -19.99 -23.32
C ASP A 54 -1.87 -20.71 -23.44
N ASN A 55 -2.29 -20.91 -24.67
CA ASN A 55 -3.53 -21.61 -24.99
C ASN A 55 -3.17 -22.99 -25.53
N GLN A 56 -3.67 -24.03 -24.89
CA GLN A 56 -3.48 -25.42 -25.30
C GLN A 56 -4.79 -25.99 -25.84
N PRO A 57 -4.86 -26.39 -27.13
CA PRO A 57 -6.03 -27.07 -27.65
C PRO A 57 -6.26 -28.41 -26.91
N VAL A 58 -7.52 -28.69 -26.59
CA VAL A 58 -7.87 -29.94 -25.90
C VAL A 58 -7.96 -31.09 -26.91
N ALA A 59 -7.21 -32.15 -26.70
CA ALA A 59 -7.26 -33.33 -27.55
C ALA A 59 -8.67 -33.95 -27.55
N GLY A 60 -9.24 -34.11 -28.75
CA GLY A 60 -10.58 -34.68 -28.92
C GLY A 60 -11.75 -33.70 -28.79
N ALA A 61 -11.50 -32.40 -28.56
CA ALA A 61 -12.52 -31.35 -28.49
C ALA A 61 -12.02 -30.12 -29.26
N SER A 62 -12.53 -29.92 -30.48
CA SER A 62 -12.07 -28.84 -31.37
C SER A 62 -12.52 -27.45 -30.97
N ASP A 63 -13.48 -27.35 -30.04
CA ASP A 63 -14.08 -26.12 -29.54
C ASP A 63 -13.60 -25.72 -28.12
N GLN A 64 -12.64 -26.50 -27.55
CA GLN A 64 -12.15 -26.28 -26.19
C GLN A 64 -10.65 -26.00 -26.15
N VAL A 65 -10.28 -25.11 -25.24
CA VAL A 65 -8.89 -24.77 -24.95
C VAL A 65 -8.63 -24.78 -23.43
N ASP A 66 -7.48 -25.25 -23.03
CA ASP A 66 -6.94 -25.05 -21.70
C ASP A 66 -6.01 -23.81 -21.73
N ILE A 67 -5.99 -23.09 -20.64
CA ILE A 67 -5.11 -21.94 -20.47
C ILE A 67 -4.05 -22.31 -19.44
N ASP A 68 -2.80 -22.27 -19.84
CA ASP A 68 -1.66 -22.50 -18.96
C ASP A 68 -1.05 -21.14 -18.57
N VAL A 69 -1.12 -20.79 -17.29
CA VAL A 69 -0.50 -19.60 -16.70
C VAL A 69 0.78 -20.05 -16.02
N VAL A 70 1.90 -19.70 -16.62
CA VAL A 70 3.22 -20.00 -16.07
C VAL A 70 3.83 -18.72 -15.53
N VAL A 71 4.20 -18.74 -14.23
CA VAL A 71 4.79 -17.59 -13.56
C VAL A 71 6.20 -17.93 -13.06
N THR A 72 7.09 -16.96 -13.11
CA THR A 72 8.42 -17.05 -12.47
C THR A 72 8.47 -16.06 -11.34
N GLU A 73 8.53 -16.56 -10.11
CA GLU A 73 8.54 -15.72 -8.91
C GLU A 73 9.86 -14.96 -8.75
N LYS A 74 9.77 -13.75 -8.19
CA LYS A 74 10.95 -12.97 -7.79
C LYS A 74 10.88 -12.57 -6.32
N ASN A 75 12.00 -12.17 -5.77
CA ASN A 75 12.03 -11.62 -4.42
C ASN A 75 11.17 -10.34 -4.32
N THR A 76 10.25 -10.33 -3.38
CA THR A 76 9.31 -9.23 -3.11
C THR A 76 9.66 -8.44 -1.85
N GLY A 77 10.75 -8.79 -1.19
CA GLY A 77 11.29 -8.05 -0.06
C GLY A 77 12.19 -6.91 -0.50
N SER A 78 12.13 -5.80 0.20
CA SER A 78 13.02 -4.65 0.04
C SER A 78 13.51 -4.14 1.39
N LEU A 79 14.79 -3.80 1.44
CA LEU A 79 15.43 -3.14 2.58
C LEU A 79 16.11 -1.89 2.05
N ASN A 80 15.73 -0.75 2.60
CA ASN A 80 16.34 0.53 2.26
C ASN A 80 16.88 1.18 3.53
N ALA A 81 18.06 1.77 3.43
CA ALA A 81 18.66 2.58 4.48
C ALA A 81 19.28 3.81 3.84
N GLY A 82 19.14 4.95 4.49
CA GLY A 82 19.67 6.21 4.02
C GLY A 82 20.13 7.09 5.18
N ALA A 83 21.12 7.92 4.89
CA ALA A 83 21.58 8.96 5.80
C ALA A 83 21.71 10.26 5.01
N GLY A 84 21.27 11.35 5.62
CA GLY A 84 21.35 12.70 5.05
C GLY A 84 21.72 13.71 6.13
N TYR A 85 22.12 14.89 5.70
CA TYR A 85 22.41 16.01 6.59
C TYR A 85 21.72 17.27 6.07
N SER A 86 21.03 17.97 6.97
CA SER A 86 20.50 19.30 6.70
C SER A 86 20.85 20.26 7.82
N SER A 87 20.90 21.56 7.51
CA SER A 87 21.15 22.59 8.51
C SER A 87 20.07 22.66 9.59
N ALA A 88 18.81 22.33 9.23
CA ALA A 88 17.66 22.38 10.12
C ALA A 88 17.51 21.12 10.98
N GLU A 89 17.69 19.93 10.39
CA GLU A 89 17.45 18.66 11.08
C GLU A 89 18.72 17.90 11.48
N LYS A 90 19.89 18.48 11.13
CA LYS A 90 21.23 17.87 11.33
C LYS A 90 21.31 16.52 10.62
N LEU A 91 21.72 15.47 11.33
CA LEU A 91 21.75 14.11 10.77
C LEU A 91 20.35 13.53 10.70
N VAL A 92 19.95 13.11 9.51
CA VAL A 92 18.71 12.40 9.24
C VAL A 92 19.05 10.98 8.86
N LEU A 93 18.49 10.01 9.58
CA LEU A 93 18.61 8.58 9.29
C LEU A 93 17.25 8.03 8.90
N THR A 94 17.21 7.25 7.84
CA THR A 94 16.00 6.56 7.37
C THR A 94 16.29 5.08 7.22
N ALA A 95 15.35 4.24 7.62
CA ALA A 95 15.37 2.81 7.35
C ALA A 95 13.95 2.34 7.02
N SER A 96 13.83 1.45 6.04
CA SER A 96 12.57 0.81 5.72
C SER A 96 12.77 -0.63 5.31
N ILE A 97 11.88 -1.48 5.78
CA ILE A 97 11.77 -2.88 5.38
C ILE A 97 10.35 -3.04 4.84
N ALA A 98 10.22 -3.58 3.65
CA ALA A 98 8.91 -3.93 3.11
C ALA A 98 8.96 -5.33 2.52
N GLN A 99 7.93 -6.10 2.79
CA GLN A 99 7.69 -7.40 2.20
C GLN A 99 6.33 -7.38 1.52
N ASN A 100 6.33 -7.46 0.21
CA ASN A 100 5.13 -7.70 -0.57
C ASN A 100 4.92 -9.21 -0.70
N ASN A 101 3.67 -9.62 -0.85
CA ASN A 101 3.33 -11.05 -0.92
C ASN A 101 3.76 -11.85 0.32
N VAL A 102 3.47 -11.36 1.52
CA VAL A 102 3.81 -12.00 2.80
C VAL A 102 3.23 -13.41 2.83
N LEU A 103 4.09 -14.42 3.02
CA LEU A 103 3.72 -15.84 3.06
C LEU A 103 2.89 -16.29 1.83
N GLY A 104 3.10 -15.65 0.68
CA GLY A 104 2.40 -15.99 -0.56
C GLY A 104 0.94 -15.58 -0.62
N THR A 105 0.45 -14.78 0.32
CA THR A 105 -0.97 -14.38 0.42
C THR A 105 -1.34 -13.18 -0.45
N GLY A 106 -0.36 -12.54 -1.08
CA GLY A 106 -0.54 -11.27 -1.81
C GLY A 106 -0.69 -10.05 -0.89
N ASN A 107 -0.57 -10.20 0.43
CA ASN A 107 -0.60 -9.09 1.38
C ASN A 107 0.78 -8.44 1.48
N SER A 108 0.81 -7.17 1.88
CA SER A 108 2.06 -6.44 2.12
C SER A 108 2.20 -6.02 3.57
N LEU A 109 3.43 -6.04 4.06
CA LEU A 109 3.82 -5.53 5.37
C LEU A 109 5.04 -4.62 5.19
N ALA A 110 4.98 -3.43 5.75
CA ALA A 110 6.07 -2.47 5.71
C ALA A 110 6.32 -1.86 7.09
N LEU A 111 7.60 -1.70 7.43
CA LEU A 111 8.08 -0.95 8.58
C LEU A 111 8.97 0.18 8.07
N GLN A 112 8.70 1.40 8.50
CA GLN A 112 9.51 2.56 8.19
C GLN A 112 9.89 3.30 9.47
N VAL A 113 11.17 3.66 9.58
CA VAL A 113 11.71 4.46 10.69
C VAL A 113 12.51 5.61 10.11
N ASN A 114 12.16 6.82 10.53
CA ASN A 114 12.91 8.03 10.22
C ASN A 114 13.28 8.71 11.54
N THR A 115 14.52 9.13 11.67
CA THR A 115 14.99 9.83 12.86
C THR A 115 15.90 10.99 12.50
N SER A 116 15.64 12.13 13.10
CA SER A 116 16.49 13.31 13.08
C SER A 116 16.54 13.92 14.49
N ILE A 117 17.26 15.02 14.65
CA ILE A 117 17.30 15.73 15.93
C ILE A 117 15.94 16.33 16.31
N THR A 118 15.12 16.72 15.32
CA THR A 118 13.82 17.37 15.53
C THR A 118 12.64 16.42 15.35
N SER A 119 12.79 15.35 14.58
CA SER A 119 11.69 14.47 14.22
C SER A 119 12.06 13.00 14.34
N LYS A 120 11.19 12.21 14.95
CA LYS A 120 11.31 10.75 15.03
C LYS A 120 9.97 10.16 14.64
N THR A 121 9.97 9.29 13.64
CA THR A 121 8.77 8.64 13.12
C THR A 121 9.02 7.15 12.97
N ALA A 122 8.11 6.34 13.47
CA ALA A 122 8.06 4.92 13.19
C ALA A 122 6.65 4.57 12.72
N VAL A 123 6.53 3.83 11.62
CA VAL A 123 5.26 3.45 11.00
C VAL A 123 5.31 1.97 10.66
N VAL A 124 4.27 1.24 11.02
CA VAL A 124 4.01 -0.13 10.57
C VAL A 124 2.75 -0.10 9.72
N GLN A 125 2.81 -0.66 8.52
CA GLN A 125 1.70 -0.71 7.58
C GLN A 125 1.48 -2.15 7.14
N TYR A 126 0.23 -2.59 7.19
CA TYR A 126 -0.23 -3.84 6.62
C TYR A 126 -1.32 -3.57 5.59
N THR A 127 -1.25 -4.20 4.43
CA THR A 127 -2.27 -4.06 3.40
C THR A 127 -2.67 -5.43 2.86
N ASN A 128 -3.98 -5.68 2.87
CA ASN A 128 -4.60 -6.80 2.17
C ASN A 128 -5.36 -6.22 0.95
N PRO A 129 -4.89 -6.44 -0.28
CA PRO A 129 -5.51 -5.89 -1.49
C PRO A 129 -6.83 -6.55 -1.86
N TYR A 130 -7.10 -7.74 -1.32
CA TYR A 130 -8.34 -8.50 -1.53
C TYR A 130 -8.89 -8.97 -0.18
N TRP A 131 -9.30 -8.01 0.65
CA TRP A 131 -9.99 -8.32 1.91
C TRP A 131 -11.35 -8.97 1.67
N THR A 132 -12.01 -8.61 0.56
CA THR A 132 -13.20 -9.29 0.05
C THR A 132 -12.91 -9.87 -1.33
N PRO A 133 -13.66 -10.90 -1.77
CA PRO A 133 -13.54 -11.48 -3.12
C PRO A 133 -13.75 -10.47 -4.25
N ASP A 134 -14.55 -9.42 -4.01
CA ASP A 134 -14.84 -8.35 -4.97
C ASP A 134 -13.69 -7.36 -5.14
N GLY A 135 -12.55 -7.57 -4.46
CA GLY A 135 -11.36 -6.74 -4.59
C GLY A 135 -11.36 -5.49 -3.72
N VAL A 136 -12.19 -5.44 -2.67
CA VAL A 136 -12.06 -4.38 -1.67
C VAL A 136 -10.75 -4.58 -0.91
N SER A 137 -9.89 -3.59 -0.94
CA SER A 137 -8.64 -3.61 -0.18
C SER A 137 -8.83 -3.07 1.24
N ARG A 138 -8.03 -3.59 2.18
CA ARG A 138 -7.94 -3.09 3.56
C ARG A 138 -6.50 -2.84 3.93
N GLY A 139 -6.20 -1.60 4.34
CA GLY A 139 -4.93 -1.20 4.94
C GLY A 139 -5.11 -0.91 6.42
N ILE A 140 -4.13 -1.29 7.24
CA ILE A 140 -4.03 -0.94 8.65
C ILE A 140 -2.67 -0.32 8.85
N ASP A 141 -2.63 0.82 9.51
CA ASP A 141 -1.38 1.49 9.87
C ASP A 141 -1.37 1.86 11.35
N VAL A 142 -0.20 1.69 11.96
CA VAL A 142 0.06 2.12 13.34
C VAL A 142 1.35 2.93 13.30
N TYR A 143 1.34 4.09 13.94
CA TYR A 143 2.49 4.95 13.92
C TYR A 143 2.70 5.70 15.21
N ARG A 144 3.97 6.02 15.45
CA ARG A 144 4.43 6.95 16.45
C ARG A 144 5.23 8.05 15.78
N ARG A 145 4.91 9.29 16.09
CA ARG A 145 5.62 10.47 15.61
C ARG A 145 5.96 11.36 16.79
N THR A 146 7.20 11.81 16.85
CA THR A 146 7.64 12.81 17.82
C THR A 146 8.26 13.96 17.04
N TYR A 147 7.82 15.18 17.34
CA TYR A 147 8.36 16.40 16.79
C TYR A 147 8.84 17.28 17.95
N ASP A 148 10.15 17.60 17.97
CA ASP A 148 10.81 18.37 19.03
C ASP A 148 11.79 19.37 18.40
N PRO A 149 11.34 20.56 17.98
CA PRO A 149 12.17 21.56 17.34
C PRO A 149 12.99 22.39 18.36
N THR A 150 12.88 22.12 19.66
CA THR A 150 13.61 22.89 20.70
C THR A 150 15.11 22.73 20.62
N SER A 151 15.58 21.56 20.18
CA SER A 151 17.00 21.24 20.00
C SER A 151 17.71 22.10 18.94
N THR A 152 16.96 22.73 18.04
CA THR A 152 17.48 23.64 17.00
C THR A 152 17.20 25.11 17.29
N GLY A 153 16.57 25.41 18.41
CA GLY A 153 16.17 26.78 18.78
C GLY A 153 15.01 27.37 17.98
N VAL A 154 14.39 26.57 17.09
CA VAL A 154 13.30 27.03 16.21
C VAL A 154 11.92 26.87 16.85
N GLY A 155 11.79 25.96 17.80
CA GLY A 155 10.52 25.68 18.44
C GLY A 155 10.58 25.78 19.94
N SER A 156 9.40 25.78 20.55
CA SER A 156 9.22 25.97 21.98
C SER A 156 8.30 24.92 22.64
N TYR A 157 8.06 23.80 21.95
CA TYR A 157 7.24 22.69 22.43
C TYR A 157 7.67 21.38 21.80
N LYS A 158 7.27 20.28 22.41
CA LYS A 158 7.40 18.93 21.85
C LYS A 158 6.01 18.33 21.67
N LEU A 159 5.78 17.72 20.51
CA LEU A 159 4.55 17.01 20.19
C LEU A 159 4.85 15.53 19.98
N SER A 160 4.21 14.68 20.76
CA SER A 160 4.26 13.22 20.59
C SER A 160 2.90 12.73 20.16
N THR A 161 2.83 12.07 19.00
CA THR A 161 1.60 11.54 18.42
C THR A 161 1.69 10.04 18.30
N TYR A 162 0.68 9.34 18.78
CA TYR A 162 0.42 7.93 18.54
C TYR A 162 -0.86 7.83 17.73
N GLY A 163 -0.84 7.06 16.66
CA GLY A 163 -2.00 6.92 15.81
C GLY A 163 -2.15 5.50 15.29
N ALA A 164 -3.41 5.13 15.08
CA ALA A 164 -3.78 3.93 14.36
C ALA A 164 -4.86 4.27 13.33
N GLY A 165 -4.69 3.76 12.12
CA GLY A 165 -5.58 4.02 11.00
C GLY A 165 -6.03 2.75 10.31
N MET A 166 -7.19 2.83 9.68
CA MET A 166 -7.71 1.81 8.78
C MET A 166 -8.18 2.47 7.49
N ARG A 167 -7.82 1.86 6.37
CA ARG A 167 -8.15 2.35 5.03
C ARG A 167 -8.79 1.26 4.22
N PHE A 168 -9.81 1.62 3.46
CA PHE A 168 -10.47 0.73 2.51
C PHE A 168 -10.38 1.34 1.12
N GLY A 169 -10.05 0.52 0.12
CA GLY A 169 -10.11 0.87 -1.29
C GLY A 169 -11.17 0.01 -1.96
N ILE A 170 -12.17 0.63 -2.52
CA ILE A 170 -13.32 -0.03 -3.13
C ILE A 170 -13.25 0.22 -4.64
N PRO A 171 -12.91 -0.81 -5.46
CA PRO A 171 -12.94 -0.69 -6.90
C PRO A 171 -14.41 -0.64 -7.36
N ILE A 172 -14.79 0.42 -8.07
CA ILE A 172 -16.12 0.53 -8.69
C ILE A 172 -16.07 0.01 -10.12
N SER A 173 -14.97 0.29 -10.81
CA SER A 173 -14.71 -0.16 -12.17
C SER A 173 -13.21 -0.44 -12.35
N GLU A 174 -12.79 -0.82 -13.56
CA GLU A 174 -11.37 -1.00 -13.89
C GLU A 174 -10.58 0.33 -13.81
N THR A 175 -11.27 1.47 -13.85
CA THR A 175 -10.66 2.80 -13.83
C THR A 175 -11.02 3.63 -12.62
N ASP A 176 -12.08 3.29 -11.89
CA ASP A 176 -12.62 4.10 -10.79
C ASP A 176 -12.51 3.38 -9.46
N SER A 177 -12.07 4.09 -8.44
CA SER A 177 -12.02 3.58 -7.07
C SER A 177 -12.44 4.64 -6.06
N ILE A 178 -13.08 4.19 -4.98
CA ILE A 178 -13.35 5.00 -3.79
C ILE A 178 -12.41 4.56 -2.68
N SER A 179 -11.86 5.51 -1.98
CA SER A 179 -11.08 5.30 -0.76
C SER A 179 -11.83 5.85 0.44
N LEU A 180 -11.86 5.06 1.52
CA LEU A 180 -12.37 5.46 2.82
C LEU A 180 -11.29 5.23 3.86
N GLY A 181 -11.06 6.20 4.72
CA GLY A 181 -10.08 6.13 5.80
C GLY A 181 -10.65 6.60 7.12
N MET A 182 -10.26 5.93 8.19
CA MET A 182 -10.50 6.35 9.55
C MET A 182 -9.21 6.26 10.34
N THR A 183 -8.89 7.26 11.13
CA THR A 183 -7.67 7.31 11.93
C THR A 183 -7.98 7.91 13.30
N GLY A 184 -7.55 7.21 14.34
CA GLY A 184 -7.52 7.72 15.70
C GLY A 184 -6.11 8.14 16.08
N GLU A 185 -5.95 9.33 16.62
CA GLU A 185 -4.67 9.85 17.11
C GLU A 185 -4.80 10.32 18.55
N ASN A 186 -3.79 10.02 19.35
CA ASN A 186 -3.54 10.67 20.62
C ASN A 186 -2.32 11.55 20.49
N GLN A 187 -2.44 12.81 20.80
CA GLN A 187 -1.37 13.80 20.76
C GLN A 187 -1.07 14.29 22.17
N ASN A 188 0.19 14.21 22.56
CA ASN A 188 0.69 14.75 23.83
C ASN A 188 1.60 15.93 23.56
N LEU A 189 1.23 17.08 24.10
CA LEU A 189 1.98 18.33 24.03
C LEU A 189 2.83 18.48 25.30
N THR A 190 4.14 18.60 25.15
CA THR A 190 5.06 18.89 26.24
C THR A 190 5.56 20.32 26.10
N LEU A 191 5.45 21.09 27.18
CA LEU A 191 5.92 22.48 27.27
C LEU A 191 7.19 22.57 28.13
N TYR A 192 8.03 23.54 27.83
CA TYR A 192 9.29 23.77 28.53
C TYR A 192 9.25 25.11 29.27
N PRO A 193 9.43 25.10 30.59
CA PRO A 193 9.43 26.33 31.42
C PRO A 193 10.48 27.33 30.91
N GLY A 194 10.08 28.59 30.75
CA GLY A 194 10.94 29.66 30.28
C GLY A 194 11.21 29.68 28.76
N ILE A 195 10.78 28.68 28.02
CA ILE A 195 10.95 28.57 26.58
C ILE A 195 9.60 28.64 25.86
N SER A 196 8.61 27.93 26.36
CA SER A 196 7.28 27.89 25.74
C SER A 196 6.51 29.19 25.99
N PRO A 197 5.87 29.79 24.95
CA PRO A 197 5.03 30.97 25.10
C PRO A 197 3.82 30.73 25.99
N GLN A 198 3.37 31.79 26.70
CA GLN A 198 2.24 31.74 27.63
C GLN A 198 0.96 31.17 26.96
N ARG A 199 0.69 31.51 25.69
CA ARG A 199 -0.46 31.01 24.93
C ARG A 199 -0.59 29.49 24.90
N PHE A 200 0.53 28.75 24.97
CA PHE A 200 0.50 27.30 25.00
C PHE A 200 0.13 26.77 26.40
N TYR A 201 0.54 27.46 27.47
CA TYR A 201 0.09 27.14 28.82
C TYR A 201 -1.38 27.44 28.98
N ASP A 202 -1.87 28.57 28.45
CA ASP A 202 -3.28 28.92 28.47
C ASP A 202 -4.12 27.85 27.75
N TYR A 203 -3.67 27.40 26.57
CA TYR A 203 -4.30 26.31 25.86
C TYR A 203 -4.30 25.00 26.64
N THR A 204 -3.16 24.62 27.25
CA THR A 204 -3.09 23.37 28.00
C THR A 204 -3.88 23.42 29.35
N ASN A 205 -4.05 24.59 29.92
CA ASN A 205 -4.89 24.78 31.09
C ASN A 205 -6.39 24.62 30.75
N GLU A 206 -6.79 24.99 29.55
CA GLU A 206 -8.18 24.88 29.09
C GLU A 206 -8.50 23.48 28.54
N PHE A 207 -7.63 22.92 27.68
CA PHE A 207 -7.88 21.70 26.94
C PHE A 207 -7.05 20.49 27.39
N GLY A 208 -6.10 20.69 28.30
CA GLY A 208 -5.16 19.66 28.76
C GLY A 208 -3.96 19.44 27.78
N TYR A 209 -3.03 18.62 28.24
CA TYR A 209 -1.82 18.27 27.49
C TYR A 209 -2.05 17.16 26.47
N ASN A 210 -3.12 16.40 26.61
CA ASN A 210 -3.47 15.26 25.76
C ASN A 210 -4.70 15.58 24.93
N THR A 211 -4.59 15.44 23.62
CA THR A 211 -5.72 15.62 22.68
C THR A 211 -5.95 14.32 21.91
N ASN A 212 -7.19 13.86 21.93
CA ASN A 212 -7.62 12.75 21.08
C ASN A 212 -8.31 13.30 19.83
N THR A 213 -7.87 12.86 18.68
CA THR A 213 -8.42 13.28 17.38
C THR A 213 -8.88 12.07 16.61
N PHE A 214 -10.09 12.14 16.06
CA PHE A 214 -10.61 11.16 15.13
C PHE A 214 -10.77 11.80 13.76
N LYS A 215 -10.14 11.18 12.74
CA LYS A 215 -10.13 11.69 11.38
C LYS A 215 -10.87 10.72 10.47
N LEU A 216 -11.78 11.24 9.67
CA LEU A 216 -12.41 10.53 8.58
C LEU A 216 -11.93 11.14 7.27
N ALA A 217 -11.60 10.30 6.32
CA ALA A 217 -11.20 10.71 4.98
C ALA A 217 -11.98 9.89 3.95
N SER A 218 -12.42 10.55 2.89
CA SER A 218 -12.98 9.88 1.72
C SER A 218 -12.39 10.49 0.48
N GLY A 219 -12.19 9.67 -0.54
CA GLY A 219 -11.66 10.10 -1.82
C GLY A 219 -12.25 9.25 -2.95
N TRP A 220 -12.27 9.83 -4.12
CA TRP A 220 -12.55 9.13 -5.37
C TRP A 220 -11.39 9.36 -6.32
N ALA A 221 -10.98 8.32 -7.01
CA ALA A 221 -9.92 8.40 -8.00
C ALA A 221 -10.37 7.72 -9.30
N ARG A 222 -10.03 8.34 -10.42
CA ARG A 222 -10.20 7.79 -11.76
C ARG A 222 -8.85 7.77 -12.47
N ASP A 223 -8.41 6.59 -12.90
CA ASP A 223 -7.19 6.41 -13.66
C ASP A 223 -7.49 5.74 -15.00
N THR A 224 -7.41 6.53 -16.06
CA THR A 224 -7.63 6.09 -17.45
C THR A 224 -6.34 6.02 -18.25
N ARG A 225 -5.17 6.15 -17.60
CA ARG A 225 -3.87 6.13 -18.27
C ARG A 225 -3.56 4.77 -18.88
N ASP A 226 -3.01 4.79 -20.08
CA ASP A 226 -2.56 3.60 -20.79
C ASP A 226 -1.31 2.95 -20.16
N SER A 227 -0.51 3.73 -19.43
CA SER A 227 0.68 3.27 -18.70
C SER A 227 0.83 4.01 -17.38
N LEU A 228 1.30 3.31 -16.33
CA LEU A 228 1.57 3.92 -15.03
C LEU A 228 2.89 4.71 -15.01
N ILE A 229 3.88 4.27 -15.81
CA ILE A 229 5.25 4.83 -15.80
C ILE A 229 5.40 5.87 -16.91
N TYR A 230 5.00 5.54 -18.12
CA TYR A 230 5.08 6.42 -19.29
C TYR A 230 3.71 6.55 -19.96
N PRO A 231 2.79 7.34 -19.36
CA PRO A 231 1.46 7.53 -19.95
C PRO A 231 1.55 8.36 -21.24
N THR A 232 0.99 7.83 -22.32
CA THR A 232 0.85 8.52 -23.60
C THR A 232 -0.58 8.98 -23.86
N ARG A 233 -1.56 8.36 -23.17
CA ARG A 233 -3.00 8.68 -23.25
C ARG A 233 -3.66 8.49 -21.90
N GLY A 234 -4.79 9.18 -21.72
CA GLY A 234 -5.58 9.11 -20.50
C GLY A 234 -5.18 10.16 -19.48
N TRP A 235 -5.82 10.14 -18.33
CA TRP A 235 -5.65 11.10 -17.25
C TRP A 235 -5.90 10.44 -15.89
N LEU A 236 -5.35 11.04 -14.85
CA LEU A 236 -5.53 10.67 -13.45
C LEU A 236 -6.17 11.85 -12.72
N GLN A 237 -7.26 11.57 -12.04
CA GLN A 237 -7.94 12.52 -11.17
C GLN A 237 -8.07 11.95 -9.78
#